data_40ff7735643a7d582d9d362f89323af7
#
_entry.id   40ff7735643a7d582d9d362f89323af7
#
_cell.length_a   1.000
_cell.length_b   1.000
_cell.length_c   1.000
_cell.angle_alpha   90.00
_cell.angle_beta   90.00
_cell.angle_gamma   90.00
#
_symmetry.space_group_name_H-M   'P 1'
#
loop_
_entity.id
_entity.type
_entity.pdbx_description
1 polymer ?
#
loop_
_entity_poly.entity_id
_entity_poly.type
_entity_poly.pdbx_seq_one_letter_code
_entity_poly.pdbx_strand_id
1 'polypeptide(L)'
;MTREIKKITDLKLDDRNHNLGTLKGNELLDKSIEVNKFGRSIVVSNDGKIIAGNKTVEAAIRHGDKEIIVVQTTGDQLVVVQRTDIEDNSKEFYNLATADNLTQAANFELDTEVYDMLVEEYDLEEWLIEEEDVDEVEAKEKISKDNEDDVPEEQED
;
A
#
# COMPACT_ATOMS: atom_id res chain seq x y z
N MET A 1 3.84 -24.40 -14.48
CA MET A 1 5.33 -24.30 -14.32
C MET A 1 5.62 -22.95 -13.72
N THR A 2 6.36 -22.87 -12.63
CA THR A 2 6.68 -21.58 -11.97
C THR A 2 7.78 -20.87 -12.74
N ARG A 3 7.58 -19.61 -13.12
CA ARG A 3 8.59 -18.79 -13.77
C ARG A 3 9.66 -18.37 -12.77
N GLU A 4 10.93 -18.47 -13.13
CA GLU A 4 12.01 -17.94 -12.33
C GLU A 4 12.07 -16.41 -12.42
N ILE A 5 12.01 -15.73 -11.27
CA ILE A 5 12.10 -14.28 -11.14
C ILE A 5 13.43 -13.94 -10.47
N LYS A 6 14.24 -13.11 -11.12
CA LYS A 6 15.59 -12.73 -10.65
C LYS A 6 15.77 -11.22 -10.50
N LYS A 7 15.05 -10.45 -11.31
CA LYS A 7 15.17 -8.99 -11.39
C LYS A 7 13.80 -8.33 -11.32
N ILE A 8 13.78 -7.07 -10.95
CA ILE A 8 12.57 -6.27 -10.95
C ILE A 8 11.91 -6.19 -12.33
N THR A 9 12.70 -6.24 -13.40
CA THR A 9 12.22 -6.25 -14.79
C THR A 9 11.56 -7.56 -15.21
N ASP A 10 11.68 -8.63 -14.42
CA ASP A 10 10.95 -9.88 -14.63
C ASP A 10 9.50 -9.80 -14.14
N LEU A 11 9.17 -8.80 -13.36
CA LEU A 11 7.83 -8.55 -12.85
C LEU A 11 6.96 -7.89 -13.91
N LYS A 12 5.66 -8.24 -13.90
CA LYS A 12 4.67 -7.70 -14.82
C LYS A 12 3.64 -6.90 -14.01
N LEU A 13 3.50 -5.62 -14.34
CA LEU A 13 2.41 -4.81 -13.79
C LEU A 13 1.05 -5.39 -14.16
N ASP A 14 0.08 -5.26 -13.27
CA ASP A 14 -1.29 -5.65 -13.56
C ASP A 14 -1.96 -4.57 -14.42
N ASP A 15 -2.29 -4.92 -15.65
CA ASP A 15 -2.98 -4.06 -16.61
C ASP A 15 -4.45 -3.80 -16.25
N ARG A 16 -5.01 -4.60 -15.33
CA ARG A 16 -6.36 -4.45 -14.78
C ARG A 16 -6.36 -4.10 -13.28
N ASN A 17 -5.31 -3.44 -12.82
CA ASN A 17 -5.24 -2.94 -11.45
C ASN A 17 -6.32 -1.90 -11.19
N HIS A 18 -7.26 -2.21 -10.31
CA HIS A 18 -8.37 -1.31 -9.94
C HIS A 18 -7.98 -0.19 -8.97
N ASN A 19 -6.73 -0.15 -8.51
CA ASN A 19 -6.20 1.00 -7.80
C ASN A 19 -5.46 1.94 -8.76
N LEU A 20 -6.07 3.08 -9.08
CA LEU A 20 -5.48 4.12 -9.91
C LEU A 20 -4.31 4.83 -9.20
N GLY A 21 -4.31 4.83 -7.87
CA GLY A 21 -3.42 5.64 -7.06
C GLY A 21 -3.73 7.14 -7.19
N THR A 22 -2.96 7.96 -6.47
CA THR A 22 -3.07 9.41 -6.52
C THR A 22 -1.71 10.06 -6.73
N LEU A 23 -1.69 11.29 -7.25
CA LEU A 23 -0.44 12.04 -7.39
C LEU A 23 0.24 12.23 -6.04
N LYS A 24 -0.53 12.62 -5.02
CA LYS A 24 -0.02 12.81 -3.64
C LYS A 24 0.50 11.51 -3.04
N GLY A 25 -0.22 10.41 -3.23
CA GLY A 25 0.20 9.09 -2.77
C GLY A 25 1.49 8.62 -3.43
N ASN A 26 1.67 8.86 -4.72
CA ASN A 26 2.92 8.55 -5.44
C ASN A 26 4.10 9.40 -4.93
N GLU A 27 3.90 10.70 -4.68
CA GLU A 27 4.92 11.57 -4.09
C GLU A 27 5.34 11.11 -2.68
N LEU A 28 4.38 10.72 -1.83
CA LEU A 28 4.65 10.19 -0.50
C LEU A 28 5.39 8.86 -0.57
N LEU A 29 5.03 7.98 -1.51
CA LEU A 29 5.71 6.71 -1.71
C LEU A 29 7.15 6.88 -2.17
N ASP A 30 7.39 7.77 -3.13
CA ASP A 30 8.74 8.10 -3.61
C ASP A 30 9.59 8.66 -2.47
N LYS A 31 9.05 9.59 -1.68
CA LYS A 31 9.72 10.13 -0.50
C LYS A 31 10.00 9.05 0.56
N SER A 32 9.06 8.16 0.80
CA SER A 32 9.25 7.06 1.75
C SER A 32 10.36 6.11 1.31
N ILE A 33 10.44 5.77 0.03
CA ILE A 33 11.53 4.93 -0.50
C ILE A 33 12.88 5.62 -0.38
N GLU A 34 12.93 6.91 -0.66
CA GLU A 34 14.15 7.72 -0.57
C GLU A 34 14.69 7.77 0.87
N VAL A 35 13.81 8.01 1.85
CA VAL A 35 14.19 8.20 3.26
C VAL A 35 14.29 6.87 4.02
N ASN A 36 13.31 5.99 3.85
CA ASN A 36 13.12 4.77 4.65
C ASN A 36 13.55 3.50 3.94
N LYS A 37 13.87 3.56 2.65
CA LYS A 37 14.05 2.40 1.77
C LYS A 37 12.76 1.56 1.68
N PHE A 38 12.86 0.27 1.40
CA PHE A 38 11.70 -0.60 1.27
C PHE A 38 11.27 -1.16 2.63
N GLY A 39 10.04 -0.88 3.02
CA GLY A 39 9.42 -1.39 4.25
C GLY A 39 8.48 -2.57 4.04
N ARG A 40 7.98 -2.75 2.81
CA ARG A 40 7.01 -3.78 2.46
C ARG A 40 7.49 -4.72 1.38
N SER A 41 7.00 -5.95 1.45
CA SER A 41 7.06 -6.92 0.35
C SER A 41 5.92 -6.66 -0.64
N ILE A 42 6.07 -7.24 -1.83
CA ILE A 42 5.00 -7.33 -2.84
C ILE A 42 4.60 -8.79 -3.01
N VAL A 43 3.42 -9.02 -3.57
CA VAL A 43 2.92 -10.36 -3.87
C VAL A 43 2.74 -10.48 -5.39
N VAL A 44 3.26 -11.55 -5.94
CA VAL A 44 3.16 -11.85 -7.38
C VAL A 44 2.62 -13.24 -7.63
N SER A 45 2.03 -13.43 -8.79
CA SER A 45 1.55 -14.72 -9.25
C SER A 45 2.71 -15.65 -9.60
N ASN A 46 2.37 -16.90 -9.88
CA ASN A 46 3.27 -17.94 -10.36
C ASN A 46 4.11 -17.54 -11.59
N ASP A 47 3.61 -16.64 -12.43
CA ASP A 47 4.27 -16.13 -13.63
C ASP A 47 4.82 -14.70 -13.50
N GLY A 48 4.82 -14.14 -12.29
CA GLY A 48 5.40 -12.84 -11.98
C GLY A 48 4.50 -11.63 -12.24
N LYS A 49 3.18 -11.84 -12.46
CA LYS A 49 2.22 -10.72 -12.50
C LYS A 49 1.94 -10.24 -11.09
N ILE A 50 1.98 -8.94 -10.86
CA ILE A 50 1.81 -8.34 -9.54
C ILE A 50 0.35 -8.45 -9.10
N ILE A 51 0.14 -9.08 -7.94
CA ILE A 51 -1.16 -9.16 -7.25
C ILE A 51 -1.31 -7.97 -6.30
N ALA A 52 -0.28 -7.69 -5.49
CA ALA A 52 -0.26 -6.58 -4.56
C ALA A 52 1.10 -5.88 -4.59
N GLY A 53 1.11 -4.55 -4.67
CA GLY A 53 2.31 -3.73 -4.68
C GLY A 53 2.66 -3.11 -6.04
N ASN A 54 1.72 -2.97 -6.97
CA ASN A 54 1.94 -2.32 -8.27
C ASN A 54 2.60 -0.94 -8.13
N LYS A 55 2.09 -0.08 -7.22
CA LYS A 55 2.65 1.26 -7.00
C LYS A 55 4.06 1.21 -6.42
N THR A 56 4.35 0.25 -5.55
CA THR A 56 5.70 0.04 -5.02
C THR A 56 6.69 -0.34 -6.10
N VAL A 57 6.30 -1.23 -7.03
CA VAL A 57 7.17 -1.61 -8.15
C VAL A 57 7.37 -0.46 -9.12
N GLU A 58 6.32 0.29 -9.46
CA GLU A 58 6.42 1.49 -10.28
C GLU A 58 7.40 2.50 -9.67
N ALA A 59 7.30 2.76 -8.37
CA ALA A 59 8.21 3.64 -7.64
C ALA A 59 9.64 3.10 -7.60
N ALA A 60 9.83 1.81 -7.35
CA ALA A 60 11.15 1.18 -7.36
C ALA A 60 11.84 1.30 -8.73
N ILE A 61 11.10 1.16 -9.82
CA ILE A 61 11.60 1.37 -11.19
C ILE A 61 12.02 2.84 -11.40
N ARG A 62 11.23 3.81 -10.93
CA ARG A 62 11.59 5.24 -11.01
C ARG A 62 12.88 5.56 -10.27
N HIS A 63 13.15 4.87 -9.16
CA HIS A 63 14.38 5.04 -8.36
C HIS A 63 15.58 4.23 -8.87
N GLY A 64 15.47 3.61 -10.04
CA GLY A 64 16.51 2.83 -10.71
C GLY A 64 16.50 1.34 -10.35
N ASP A 65 17.42 0.60 -10.96
CA ASP A 65 17.53 -0.85 -10.74
C ASP A 65 17.76 -1.19 -9.27
N LYS A 66 16.91 -2.07 -8.73
CA LYS A 66 16.99 -2.53 -7.35
C LYS A 66 17.19 -4.05 -7.30
N GLU A 67 18.00 -4.47 -6.36
CA GLU A 67 18.06 -5.87 -5.97
C GLU A 67 16.72 -6.32 -5.40
N ILE A 68 16.31 -7.53 -5.74
CA ILE A 68 15.12 -8.16 -5.18
C ILE A 68 15.47 -9.48 -4.51
N ILE A 69 14.72 -9.80 -3.46
CA ILE A 69 14.74 -11.10 -2.80
C ILE A 69 13.41 -11.76 -3.12
N VAL A 70 13.44 -12.95 -3.68
CA VAL A 70 12.24 -13.69 -4.05
C VAL A 70 12.05 -14.86 -3.10
N VAL A 71 10.90 -14.88 -2.43
CA VAL A 71 10.46 -15.98 -1.57
C VAL A 71 9.31 -16.70 -2.26
N GLN A 72 9.48 -17.98 -2.56
CA GLN A 72 8.42 -18.82 -3.12
C GLN A 72 7.62 -19.45 -1.98
N THR A 73 6.29 -19.30 -2.03
CA THR A 73 5.37 -19.82 -1.02
C THR A 73 4.05 -20.23 -1.66
N THR A 74 3.31 -21.09 -1.00
CA THR A 74 1.91 -21.45 -1.33
C THR A 74 0.89 -20.61 -0.57
N GLY A 75 1.33 -19.69 0.28
CA GLY A 75 0.48 -18.81 1.09
C GLY A 75 0.15 -19.35 2.48
N ASP A 76 0.59 -20.57 2.82
CA ASP A 76 0.32 -21.19 4.14
C ASP A 76 1.15 -20.55 5.27
N GLN A 77 2.16 -19.78 4.92
CA GLN A 77 3.08 -19.14 5.86
C GLN A 77 3.08 -17.63 5.67
N LEU A 78 3.09 -16.89 6.78
CA LEU A 78 3.31 -15.45 6.78
C LEU A 78 4.78 -15.15 6.49
N VAL A 79 5.03 -14.34 5.45
CA VAL A 79 6.38 -13.84 5.16
C VAL A 79 6.62 -12.55 5.93
N VAL A 80 7.62 -12.56 6.79
CA VAL A 80 8.02 -11.41 7.62
C VAL A 80 9.29 -10.78 7.04
N VAL A 81 9.22 -9.48 6.77
CA VAL A 81 10.39 -8.68 6.41
C VAL A 81 10.97 -8.07 7.69
N GLN A 82 12.14 -8.56 8.11
CA GLN A 82 12.85 -8.05 9.27
C GLN A 82 13.90 -7.02 8.86
N ARG A 83 13.69 -5.75 9.27
CA ARG A 83 14.66 -4.67 9.05
C ARG A 83 15.70 -4.66 10.16
N THR A 84 16.86 -5.24 9.88
CA THR A 84 17.98 -5.37 10.85
C THR A 84 18.69 -4.06 11.14
N ASP A 85 18.38 -3.02 10.39
CA ASP A 85 18.94 -1.66 10.48
C ASP A 85 18.05 -0.69 11.29
N ILE A 86 16.89 -1.14 11.79
CA ILE A 86 15.93 -0.33 12.55
C ILE A 86 15.80 -0.86 13.97
N GLU A 87 16.06 -0.01 14.96
CA GLU A 87 15.87 -0.33 16.38
C GLU A 87 14.42 -0.01 16.82
N ASP A 88 13.94 -0.78 17.81
CA ASP A 88 12.61 -0.60 18.38
C ASP A 88 12.45 0.82 18.95
N ASN A 89 11.32 1.45 18.65
CA ASN A 89 10.95 2.78 19.12
C ASN A 89 11.92 3.91 18.73
N SER A 90 12.78 3.68 17.74
CA SER A 90 13.66 4.69 17.16
C SER A 90 12.89 5.69 16.28
N LYS A 91 13.54 6.79 15.91
CA LYS A 91 13.00 7.73 14.94
C LYS A 91 12.76 7.05 13.58
N GLU A 92 13.66 6.19 13.16
CA GLU A 92 13.58 5.42 11.93
C GLU A 92 12.38 4.46 11.93
N PHE A 93 12.12 3.82 13.09
CA PHE A 93 10.94 2.99 13.30
C PHE A 93 9.64 3.78 13.06
N TYR A 94 9.49 4.93 13.72
CA TYR A 94 8.28 5.74 13.58
C TYR A 94 8.18 6.45 12.23
N ASN A 95 9.29 6.82 11.62
CA ASN A 95 9.30 7.35 10.25
C ASN A 95 8.73 6.33 9.27
N LEU A 96 9.20 5.10 9.32
CA LEU A 96 8.72 4.05 8.42
C LEU A 96 7.25 3.71 8.69
N ALA A 97 6.87 3.54 9.97
CA ALA A 97 5.49 3.21 10.35
C ALA A 97 4.50 4.30 9.91
N THR A 98 4.85 5.56 10.13
CA THR A 98 4.00 6.70 9.74
C THR A 98 3.92 6.85 8.23
N ALA A 99 5.04 6.77 7.52
CA ALA A 99 5.08 6.87 6.06
C ALA A 99 4.29 5.74 5.40
N ASP A 100 4.36 4.52 5.94
CA ASP A 100 3.63 3.38 5.43
C ASP A 100 2.11 3.58 5.54
N ASN A 101 1.62 3.99 6.70
CA ASN A 101 0.20 4.25 6.93
C ASN A 101 -0.33 5.41 6.06
N LEU A 102 0.39 6.53 6.01
CA LEU A 102 -0.02 7.69 5.21
C LEU A 102 0.00 7.40 3.71
N THR A 103 1.02 6.68 3.24
CA THR A 103 1.14 6.32 1.82
C THR A 103 0.00 5.41 1.39
N GLN A 104 -0.39 4.44 2.21
CA GLN A 104 -1.52 3.57 1.91
C GLN A 104 -2.84 4.34 1.85
N ALA A 105 -3.09 5.19 2.83
CA ALA A 105 -4.32 5.98 2.88
C ALA A 105 -4.42 6.96 1.71
N ALA A 106 -3.31 7.59 1.31
CA ALA A 106 -3.29 8.59 0.25
C ALA A 106 -3.23 7.99 -1.17
N ASN A 107 -2.67 6.79 -1.36
CA ASN A 107 -2.40 6.20 -2.68
C ASN A 107 -3.43 5.17 -3.11
N PHE A 108 -4.69 5.44 -2.80
CA PHE A 108 -5.80 4.59 -3.21
C PHE A 108 -6.90 5.43 -3.85
N GLU A 109 -7.22 5.12 -5.08
CA GLU A 109 -8.39 5.60 -5.82
C GLU A 109 -8.96 4.44 -6.61
N LEU A 110 -10.20 4.04 -6.29
CA LEU A 110 -10.83 2.90 -6.92
C LEU A 110 -11.26 3.21 -8.35
N ASP A 111 -10.78 2.43 -9.29
CA ASP A 111 -11.34 2.35 -10.64
C ASP A 111 -12.61 1.48 -10.59
N THR A 112 -13.76 2.13 -10.48
CA THR A 112 -15.04 1.43 -10.30
C THR A 112 -15.42 0.59 -11.51
N GLU A 113 -15.08 1.00 -12.72
CA GLU A 113 -15.40 0.24 -13.94
C GLU A 113 -14.60 -1.08 -13.97
N VAL A 114 -13.30 -1.01 -13.67
CA VAL A 114 -12.45 -2.21 -13.59
C VAL A 114 -12.86 -3.09 -12.43
N TYR A 115 -13.17 -2.50 -11.28
CA TYR A 115 -13.63 -3.22 -10.09
C TYR A 115 -14.92 -4.01 -10.38
N ASP A 116 -15.95 -3.36 -10.89
CA ASP A 116 -17.24 -3.98 -11.21
C ASP A 116 -17.10 -5.12 -12.22
N MET A 117 -16.28 -4.91 -13.25
CA MET A 117 -15.97 -5.93 -14.25
C MET A 117 -15.30 -7.16 -13.61
N LEU A 118 -14.34 -6.98 -12.71
CA LEU A 118 -13.65 -8.08 -12.05
C LEU A 118 -14.55 -8.83 -11.07
N VAL A 119 -15.44 -8.12 -10.36
CA VAL A 119 -16.42 -8.73 -9.45
C VAL A 119 -17.36 -9.64 -10.23
N GLU A 120 -17.87 -9.18 -11.38
CA GLU A 120 -18.77 -9.97 -12.23
C GLU A 120 -18.03 -11.16 -12.90
N GLU A 121 -16.84 -10.93 -13.48
CA GLU A 121 -16.08 -11.95 -14.22
C GLU A 121 -15.61 -13.10 -13.33
N TYR A 122 -15.23 -12.81 -12.07
CA TYR A 122 -14.61 -13.78 -11.16
C TYR A 122 -15.46 -14.13 -9.92
N ASP A 123 -16.72 -13.69 -9.88
CA ASP A 123 -17.66 -13.99 -8.79
C ASP A 123 -17.09 -13.58 -7.40
N LEU A 124 -16.68 -12.31 -7.32
CA LEU A 124 -16.04 -11.72 -6.13
C LEU A 124 -17.03 -11.01 -5.21
N GLU A 125 -18.31 -11.45 -5.18
CA GLU A 125 -19.40 -10.80 -4.42
C GLU A 125 -19.10 -10.65 -2.92
N GLU A 126 -18.30 -11.55 -2.34
CA GLU A 126 -17.88 -11.48 -0.93
C GLU A 126 -17.00 -10.27 -0.58
N TRP A 127 -16.49 -9.58 -1.59
CA TRP A 127 -15.66 -8.38 -1.45
C TRP A 127 -16.39 -7.10 -1.89
N LEU A 128 -17.71 -7.14 -2.04
CA LEU A 128 -18.51 -5.96 -2.31
C LEU A 128 -18.49 -5.04 -1.09
N ILE A 129 -18.15 -3.79 -1.35
CA ILE A 129 -18.27 -2.71 -0.38
C ILE A 129 -19.69 -2.15 -0.53
N GLU A 130 -20.51 -2.26 0.49
CA GLU A 130 -21.81 -1.62 0.50
C GLU A 130 -21.65 -0.11 0.69
N GLU A 131 -22.47 0.70 0.00
CA GLU A 131 -22.37 2.17 0.07
C GLU A 131 -22.51 2.69 1.52
N GLU A 132 -23.27 1.98 2.38
CA GLU A 132 -23.44 2.29 3.80
C GLU A 132 -22.12 2.20 4.60
N ASP A 133 -21.20 1.31 4.22
CA ASP A 133 -19.89 1.15 4.88
C ASP A 133 -18.96 2.34 4.59
N VAL A 134 -19.09 2.98 3.42
CA VAL A 134 -18.29 4.15 3.03
C VAL A 134 -18.73 5.37 3.84
N ASP A 135 -20.04 5.56 4.01
CA ASP A 135 -20.60 6.69 4.78
C ASP A 135 -20.22 6.61 6.27
N GLU A 136 -20.12 5.41 6.86
CA GLU A 136 -19.68 5.24 8.24
C GLU A 136 -18.20 5.60 8.44
N VAL A 137 -17.34 5.31 7.48
CA VAL A 137 -15.91 5.67 7.54
C VAL A 137 -15.74 7.16 7.43
N GLU A 138 -16.42 7.84 6.49
CA GLU A 138 -16.40 9.29 6.34
C GLU A 138 -17.00 10.02 7.56
N ALA A 139 -18.05 9.48 8.17
CA ALA A 139 -18.65 10.04 9.38
C ALA A 139 -17.72 9.95 10.59
N LYS A 140 -16.99 8.84 10.75
CA LYS A 140 -15.98 8.66 11.81
C LYS A 140 -14.80 9.61 11.65
N GLU A 141 -14.35 9.87 10.42
CA GLU A 141 -13.29 10.85 10.14
C GLU A 141 -13.71 12.29 10.43
N LYS A 142 -14.97 12.67 10.15
CA LYS A 142 -15.51 14.00 10.49
C LYS A 142 -15.61 14.21 12.00
N ILE A 143 -16.11 13.22 12.74
CA ILE A 143 -16.23 13.28 14.20
C ILE A 143 -14.85 13.39 14.88
N SER A 144 -13.80 12.78 14.34
CA SER A 144 -12.45 12.91 14.89
C SER A 144 -11.85 14.29 14.66
N LYS A 145 -12.14 14.94 13.54
CA LYS A 145 -11.66 16.30 13.22
C LYS A 145 -12.39 17.38 14.05
N ASP A 146 -13.70 17.22 14.24
CA ASP A 146 -14.49 18.17 15.06
C ASP A 146 -14.10 18.13 16.55
N ASN A 147 -13.52 17.02 17.05
CA ASN A 147 -13.06 16.91 18.42
C ASN A 147 -11.64 17.46 18.65
N GLU A 148 -10.85 17.71 17.59
CA GLU A 148 -9.52 18.34 17.70
C GLU A 148 -9.58 19.87 17.78
N ASP A 149 -10.67 20.48 17.31
CA ASP A 149 -10.85 21.95 17.33
C ASP A 149 -11.41 22.50 18.66
N ASP A 150 -11.80 21.65 19.62
CA ASP A 150 -12.41 22.03 20.90
C ASP A 150 -11.46 21.87 22.09
N VAL A 151 -10.21 22.36 21.98
CA VAL A 151 -9.31 22.51 23.14
C VAL A 151 -9.51 23.91 23.72
N PRO A 152 -10.03 24.05 24.96
CA PRO A 152 -10.15 25.37 25.60
C PRO A 152 -8.78 26.00 25.81
N GLU A 153 -8.59 27.24 25.36
CA GLU A 153 -7.44 28.04 25.73
C GLU A 153 -7.38 28.16 27.28
N GLU A 154 -6.33 27.62 27.89
CA GLU A 154 -6.04 27.91 29.29
C GLU A 154 -5.72 29.39 29.42
N GLN A 155 -6.55 30.11 30.15
CA GLN A 155 -6.29 31.47 30.57
C GLN A 155 -5.20 31.43 31.65
N GLU A 156 -4.01 31.92 31.32
CA GLU A 156 -3.00 32.25 32.30
C GLU A 156 -3.47 33.47 33.12
N ASP A 157 -3.59 33.28 34.44
CA ASP A 157 -3.65 34.34 35.44
C ASP A 157 -2.23 34.79 35.83
#